data_86acefe9534161d8acaeb43a1ef0cad0
#
_entry.id   86acefe9534161d8acaeb43a1ef0cad0
#
_cell.length_a   1.000
_cell.length_b   1.000
_cell.length_c   1.000
_cell.angle_alpha   90.00
_cell.angle_beta   90.00
_cell.angle_gamma   90.00
#
_symmetry.space_group_name_H-M   'P 1'
#
loop_
_entity.id
_entity.type
_entity.pdbx_description
1 polymer ?
#
loop_
_entity_poly.entity_id
_entity_poly.type
_entity_poly.pdbx_seq_one_letter_code
_entity_poly.pdbx_strand_id
1 'polypeptide(L)'
;MLNLFKPGGSKRRAMVFVDYESWFYSYKTLYNMRPDPKEFRNKLETEYDIEDIMVFGDFSSPVIAEELGKLRSITNTIIETGNTFNRRKKDMTDFIMLDYI
;
A
#
# COMPACT_ATOMS: atom_id res chain seq x y z
N MET A 1 -11.45 17.70 3.24
CA MET A 1 -10.47 17.15 3.68
C MET A 1 -10.45 17.16 5.07
N LEU A 2 -10.10 16.17 5.46
CA LEU A 2 -10.00 16.07 6.69
C LEU A 2 -9.15 17.05 7.18
N ASN A 3 -9.49 17.75 8.00
CA ASN A 3 -8.65 18.65 8.59
C ASN A 3 -7.96 18.02 9.68
N LEU A 4 -6.78 17.77 9.44
CA LEU A 4 -6.03 17.11 10.40
C LEU A 4 -5.27 17.99 11.24
N PHE A 5 -5.55 19.26 11.18
CA PHE A 5 -4.88 20.12 12.06
C PHE A 5 -5.16 19.72 13.46
N LYS A 6 -4.16 19.52 14.22
CA LYS A 6 -4.30 19.18 15.58
C LYS A 6 -3.44 20.05 16.40
N PRO A 7 -3.90 20.40 17.58
CA PRO A 7 -3.08 21.16 18.47
C PRO A 7 -1.79 20.44 18.70
N GLY A 8 -0.71 21.12 18.58
CA GLY A 8 0.57 20.48 18.77
C GLY A 8 1.10 19.82 17.55
N GLY A 9 0.33 19.81 16.47
CA GLY A 9 0.81 19.24 15.24
C GLY A 9 0.91 17.75 15.19
N SER A 10 0.34 17.06 16.13
CA SER A 10 0.42 15.62 16.13
C SER A 10 -0.36 15.01 15.00
N LYS A 11 0.20 14.03 14.36
CA LYS A 11 -0.51 13.26 13.37
C LYS A 11 -0.95 11.96 13.99
N ARG A 12 -1.98 11.36 13.42
CA ARG A 12 -2.39 10.05 13.86
C ARG A 12 -1.39 9.03 13.38
N ARG A 13 -1.14 8.05 14.21
CA ARG A 13 -0.27 6.96 13.82
C ARG A 13 -1.08 5.99 12.99
N ALA A 14 -0.45 5.40 12.03
CA ALA A 14 -1.14 4.48 11.12
C ALA A 14 -0.23 3.34 10.69
N MET A 15 -0.84 2.18 10.52
CA MET A 15 -0.23 1.04 9.89
C MET A 15 -0.95 0.89 8.57
N VAL A 16 -0.23 0.74 7.49
CA VAL A 16 -0.83 0.71 6.16
C VAL A 16 -0.70 -0.69 5.58
N PHE A 17 -1.81 -1.23 5.08
CA PHE A 17 -1.80 -2.53 4.44
C PHE A 17 -2.15 -2.34 2.98
N VAL A 18 -1.32 -2.87 2.10
CA VAL A 18 -1.49 -2.67 0.67
C VAL A 18 -1.56 -4.00 -0.04
N ASP A 19 -2.68 -4.24 -0.73
CA ASP A 19 -2.79 -5.37 -1.64
C ASP A 19 -2.30 -4.85 -2.99
N TYR A 20 -1.03 -5.11 -3.30
CA TYR A 20 -0.43 -4.46 -4.44
C TYR A 20 -0.99 -4.90 -5.77
N GLU A 21 -1.38 -6.15 -5.88
CA GLU A 21 -1.93 -6.60 -7.15
C GLU A 21 -3.23 -5.89 -7.47
N SER A 22 -4.11 -5.75 -6.48
CA SER A 22 -5.36 -5.04 -6.69
C SER A 22 -5.10 -3.60 -7.08
N TRP A 23 -4.18 -2.97 -6.39
CA TRP A 23 -3.84 -1.59 -6.69
C TRP A 23 -3.27 -1.45 -8.09
N PHE A 24 -2.32 -2.34 -8.43
CA PHE A 24 -1.66 -2.29 -9.71
C PHE A 24 -2.65 -2.45 -10.87
N TYR A 25 -3.49 -3.48 -10.80
CA TYR A 25 -4.39 -3.74 -11.90
C TYR A 25 -5.56 -2.76 -11.97
N SER A 26 -5.99 -2.24 -10.84
CA SER A 26 -7.01 -1.20 -10.85
C SER A 26 -6.49 0.07 -11.48
N TYR A 27 -5.27 0.45 -11.16
CA TYR A 27 -4.67 1.64 -11.74
C TYR A 27 -4.50 1.46 -13.25
N LYS A 28 -4.06 0.28 -13.65
CA LYS A 28 -3.87 0.04 -15.06
C LYS A 28 -5.17 0.11 -15.82
N THR A 29 -6.22 -0.44 -15.23
CA THR A 29 -7.53 -0.46 -15.88
C THR A 29 -8.14 0.93 -15.95
N LEU A 30 -8.05 1.67 -14.85
CA LEU A 30 -8.73 2.96 -14.78
C LEU A 30 -7.94 4.09 -15.41
N TYR A 31 -6.62 4.03 -15.32
CA TYR A 31 -5.80 5.15 -15.76
C TYR A 31 -4.74 4.79 -16.77
N ASN A 32 -4.65 3.51 -17.11
CA ASN A 32 -3.60 3.01 -18.01
C ASN A 32 -2.22 3.43 -17.52
N MET A 33 -2.02 3.37 -16.22
CA MET A 33 -0.79 3.76 -15.57
C MET A 33 -0.44 2.79 -14.50
N ARG A 34 0.80 2.82 -14.05
CA ARG A 34 1.22 2.04 -12.92
C ARG A 34 1.20 2.91 -11.68
N PRO A 35 0.95 2.33 -10.52
CA PRO A 35 0.98 3.10 -9.29
C PRO A 35 2.35 3.67 -9.02
N ASP A 36 2.38 4.74 -8.26
CA ASP A 36 3.62 5.34 -7.80
C ASP A 36 3.66 5.22 -6.28
N PRO A 37 4.30 4.17 -5.75
CA PRO A 37 4.30 3.96 -4.30
C PRO A 37 4.93 5.09 -3.52
N LYS A 38 5.95 5.73 -4.08
CA LYS A 38 6.61 6.79 -3.36
C LYS A 38 5.72 8.01 -3.22
N GLU A 39 5.01 8.35 -4.26
CA GLU A 39 4.09 9.46 -4.19
C GLU A 39 2.97 9.15 -3.20
N PHE A 40 2.49 7.92 -3.21
CA PHE A 40 1.47 7.50 -2.29
C PHE A 40 1.95 7.66 -0.85
N ARG A 41 3.15 7.19 -0.56
CA ARG A 41 3.69 7.32 0.79
C ARG A 41 3.84 8.78 1.17
N ASN A 42 4.33 9.60 0.27
CA ASN A 42 4.51 11.01 0.56
C ASN A 42 3.18 11.68 0.90
N LYS A 43 2.13 11.33 0.19
CA LYS A 43 0.83 11.88 0.49
C LYS A 43 0.31 11.43 1.83
N LEU A 44 0.50 10.17 2.15
CA LEU A 44 0.05 9.67 3.44
C LEU A 44 0.79 10.34 4.59
N GLU A 45 2.06 10.60 4.39
CA GLU A 45 2.86 11.20 5.45
C GLU A 45 2.45 12.63 5.76
N THR A 46 1.70 13.26 4.88
CA THR A 46 1.18 14.59 5.20
C THR A 46 0.06 14.52 6.23
N GLU A 47 -0.57 13.35 6.36
CA GLU A 47 -1.73 13.21 7.23
C GLU A 47 -1.51 12.24 8.37
N TYR A 48 -0.59 11.32 8.22
CA TYR A 48 -0.39 10.27 9.21
C TYR A 48 1.08 10.11 9.54
N ASP A 49 1.30 9.63 10.75
CA ASP A 49 2.63 9.23 11.17
C ASP A 49 2.68 7.73 10.88
N ILE A 50 3.33 7.35 9.80
CA ILE A 50 3.31 5.99 9.31
C ILE A 50 4.26 5.13 10.12
N GLU A 51 3.71 4.10 10.78
CA GLU A 51 4.55 3.17 11.52
C GLU A 51 5.18 2.18 10.59
N ASP A 52 4.42 1.64 9.67
CA ASP A 52 4.95 0.71 8.69
C ASP A 52 3.97 0.60 7.54
N ILE A 53 4.46 0.16 6.41
CA ILE A 53 3.62 -0.14 5.26
C ILE A 53 3.86 -1.59 4.93
N MET A 54 2.82 -2.40 5.02
CA MET A 54 2.94 -3.83 4.73
C MET A 54 2.35 -4.07 3.35
N VAL A 55 3.18 -4.54 2.44
CA VAL A 55 2.77 -4.75 1.06
C VAL A 55 2.64 -6.23 0.80
N PHE A 56 1.48 -6.64 0.33
CA PHE A 56 1.21 -8.03 -0.01
C PHE A 56 1.11 -8.16 -1.52
N GLY A 57 1.69 -9.19 -2.07
CA GLY A 57 1.58 -9.42 -3.50
C GLY A 57 2.15 -10.76 -3.90
N ASP A 58 1.74 -11.22 -5.07
CA ASP A 58 2.29 -12.44 -5.65
C ASP A 58 3.41 -12.03 -6.60
N PHE A 59 4.62 -12.00 -6.08
CA PHE A 59 5.77 -11.54 -6.85
C PHE A 59 6.38 -12.65 -7.70
N SER A 60 5.71 -13.79 -7.79
CA SER A 60 6.11 -14.78 -8.76
C SER A 60 5.63 -14.38 -10.16
N SER A 61 4.66 -13.47 -10.23
CA SER A 61 4.23 -12.93 -11.51
C SER A 61 5.29 -11.95 -12.01
N PRO A 62 5.80 -12.13 -13.22
CA PRO A 62 6.87 -11.25 -13.72
C PRO A 62 6.47 -9.77 -13.76
N VAL A 63 5.21 -9.51 -14.08
CA VAL A 63 4.76 -8.14 -14.17
C VAL A 63 4.79 -7.46 -12.80
N ILE A 64 4.32 -8.17 -11.79
CA ILE A 64 4.30 -7.61 -10.43
C ILE A 64 5.71 -7.57 -9.86
N ALA A 65 6.54 -8.55 -10.21
CA ALA A 65 7.91 -8.57 -9.72
C ALA A 65 8.70 -7.34 -10.15
N GLU A 66 8.36 -6.78 -11.30
CA GLU A 66 9.03 -5.58 -11.75
C GLU A 66 8.81 -4.40 -10.82
N GLU A 67 7.79 -4.47 -9.99
CA GLU A 67 7.47 -3.36 -9.10
C GLU A 67 8.24 -3.43 -7.78
N LEU A 68 8.95 -4.53 -7.54
CA LEU A 68 9.62 -4.69 -6.25
C LEU A 68 10.59 -3.56 -5.90
N GLY A 69 11.31 -3.06 -6.90
CA GLY A 69 12.26 -1.98 -6.65
C GLY A 69 11.56 -0.75 -6.11
N LYS A 70 10.41 -0.42 -6.70
CA LYS A 70 9.66 0.72 -6.24
C LYS A 70 9.11 0.49 -4.83
N LEU A 71 8.64 -0.72 -4.57
CA LEU A 71 8.08 -1.02 -3.27
C LEU A 71 9.13 -1.01 -2.19
N ARG A 72 10.33 -1.50 -2.50
CA ARG A 72 11.41 -1.49 -1.53
C ARG A 72 11.89 -0.10 -1.17
N SER A 73 11.56 0.87 -2.01
CA SER A 73 11.94 2.24 -1.70
C SER A 73 11.03 2.84 -0.63
N ILE A 74 9.88 2.23 -0.35
CA ILE A 74 8.96 2.77 0.63
C ILE A 74 8.81 1.90 1.85
N THR A 75 9.20 0.64 1.79
CA THR A 75 9.05 -0.24 2.94
C THR A 75 9.96 -1.43 2.84
N ASN A 76 10.26 -2.02 4.00
CA ASN A 76 10.98 -3.27 4.04
C ASN A 76 10.04 -4.44 4.30
N THR A 77 8.75 -4.17 4.48
CA THR A 77 7.80 -5.19 4.84
C THR A 77 7.00 -5.61 3.61
N ILE A 78 7.59 -6.49 2.84
CA ILE A 78 6.96 -7.00 1.62
C ILE A 78 6.71 -8.47 1.81
N ILE A 79 5.46 -8.88 1.66
CA ILE A 79 5.03 -10.23 1.96
C ILE A 79 4.56 -10.91 0.70
N GLU A 80 5.19 -12.03 0.39
CA GLU A 80 4.82 -12.83 -0.76
C GLU A 80 3.59 -13.64 -0.41
N THR A 81 2.55 -13.51 -1.19
CA THR A 81 1.33 -14.21 -0.87
C THR A 81 1.21 -15.55 -1.56
N GLY A 82 1.60 -15.61 -2.82
CA GLY A 82 1.52 -16.87 -3.54
C GLY A 82 0.10 -17.38 -3.69
N ASN A 83 0.00 -18.58 -4.23
CA ASN A 83 -1.32 -19.13 -4.53
C ASN A 83 -2.12 -19.51 -3.30
N THR A 84 -1.46 -20.06 -2.31
CA THR A 84 -2.18 -20.50 -1.14
C THR A 84 -2.84 -19.37 -0.41
N PHE A 85 -2.19 -18.23 -0.42
CA PHE A 85 -2.70 -17.10 0.29
C PHE A 85 -3.73 -16.34 -0.52
N ASN A 86 -3.78 -16.54 -1.80
CA ASN A 86 -4.71 -15.82 -2.65
C ASN A 86 -6.15 -16.00 -2.26
N ARG A 87 -6.51 -17.17 -1.77
CA ARG A 87 -7.87 -17.38 -1.36
C ARG A 87 -8.26 -16.48 -0.23
N ARG A 88 -7.38 -16.33 0.73
CA ARG A 88 -7.66 -15.46 1.84
C ARG A 88 -7.64 -14.02 1.41
N LYS A 89 -6.76 -13.72 0.49
CA LYS A 89 -6.65 -12.37 0.04
C LYS A 89 -7.94 -11.86 -0.59
N LYS A 90 -8.71 -12.72 -1.17
CA LYS A 90 -9.96 -12.31 -1.76
C LYS A 90 -10.97 -11.82 -0.74
N ASP A 91 -10.85 -12.30 0.47
CA ASP A 91 -11.75 -11.89 1.51
C ASP A 91 -11.27 -10.65 2.22
N MET A 92 -10.07 -10.20 1.91
CA MET A 92 -9.56 -8.98 2.50
C MET A 92 -9.91 -7.85 1.59
N THR A 93 -9.67 -6.68 2.01
CA THR A 93 -9.92 -5.56 1.15
C THR A 93 -8.95 -5.61 0.00
N ASP A 94 -9.41 -5.23 -1.17
CA ASP A 94 -8.49 -5.09 -2.27
C ASP A 94 -8.17 -3.63 -2.41
N PHE A 95 -8.13 -2.93 -1.36
CA PHE A 95 -7.74 -1.55 -1.35
C PHE A 95 -6.83 -1.36 -0.14
N ILE A 96 -6.35 -0.19 0.03
CA ILE A 96 -5.44 0.12 1.10
C ILE A 96 -6.21 0.35 2.37
N MET A 97 -5.80 -0.30 3.44
CA MET A 97 -6.41 -0.13 4.73
C MET A 97 -5.49 0.63 5.63
N LEU A 98 -6.06 1.51 6.41
CA LEU A 98 -5.31 2.21 7.42
C LEU A 98 -5.81 1.78 8.78
N ASP A 99 -4.88 1.39 9.63
CA ASP A 99 -5.22 0.98 10.96
C ASP A 99 -4.79 2.07 11.91
N TYR A 100 -5.71 2.63 12.63
CA TYR A 100 -5.41 3.73 13.51
C TYR A 100 -5.23 3.26 14.91
N ILE A 101 -4.31 3.86 15.57
CA ILE A 101 -4.08 3.54 16.94
C ILE A 101 -4.53 4.66 17.83
#